data_7caf4127a6e5b3901b39a133b2e3ccdc
#
_entry.id   7caf4127a6e5b3901b39a133b2e3ccdc
#
_cell.length_a   1.000
_cell.length_b   1.000
_cell.length_c   1.000
_cell.angle_alpha   90.00
_cell.angle_beta   90.00
_cell.angle_gamma   90.00
#
_symmetry.space_group_name_H-M   'P 1'
#
loop_
_entity.id
_entity.type
_entity.pdbx_description
1 polymer ?
#
loop_
_entity_poly.entity_id
_entity_poly.type
_entity_poly.pdbx_seq_one_letter_code
_entity_poly.pdbx_strand_id
1 'polypeptide(L)'
;MLWLDGGLWSAYLGVSQGLDWFGADHEPLVSNAPHPRFRKYRANLLRLSHGRDPAWPWRWQSELNLQYSPDSLPAVEQQLLSDNSAVRGFRQLSVAGASGAVWRNTVSQPLPLDLPRGLILRPQLGMDVGWSKFDHGSAAQRLVGAHAGLELSLSDSRLTLDYQRALHANTVHRHHLEAGYWLLEWVLNI
;
A
#
# COMPACT_ATOMS: atom_id res chain seq x y z
N MET A 1 -13.09 0.30 14.86
CA MET A 1 -13.37 1.43 13.95
C MET A 1 -14.02 2.54 14.73
N LEU A 2 -13.57 3.77 14.54
CA LEU A 2 -14.07 4.97 15.23
C LEU A 2 -14.53 5.99 14.19
N TRP A 3 -15.65 6.66 14.47
CA TRP A 3 -16.14 7.75 13.62
C TRP A 3 -15.73 9.08 14.27
N LEU A 4 -14.77 9.79 13.65
CA LEU A 4 -14.21 11.05 14.15
C LEU A 4 -14.09 12.06 13.00
N ASP A 5 -14.41 13.32 13.25
CA ASP A 5 -14.28 14.46 12.30
C ASP A 5 -14.89 14.19 10.90
N GLY A 6 -16.06 13.53 10.86
CA GLY A 6 -16.73 13.21 9.60
C GLY A 6 -16.04 12.12 8.76
N GLY A 7 -15.15 11.34 9.36
CA GLY A 7 -14.48 10.21 8.74
C GLY A 7 -14.50 8.95 9.60
N LEU A 8 -14.43 7.80 8.95
CA LEU A 8 -14.26 6.51 9.60
C LEU A 8 -12.76 6.23 9.74
N TRP A 9 -12.34 5.94 10.96
CA TRP A 9 -10.96 5.58 11.28
C TRP A 9 -10.85 4.12 11.70
N SER A 10 -9.81 3.46 11.23
CA SER A 10 -9.39 2.14 11.69
C SER A 10 -7.91 2.18 12.00
N ALA A 11 -7.51 1.68 13.16
CA ALA A 11 -6.13 1.54 13.54
C ALA A 11 -5.84 0.10 13.96
N TYR A 12 -4.66 -0.37 13.60
CA TYR A 12 -4.11 -1.66 14.00
C TYR A 12 -2.68 -1.46 14.49
N LEU A 13 -2.36 -2.09 15.62
CA LEU A 13 -1.00 -2.17 16.16
C LEU A 13 -0.64 -3.64 16.36
N GLY A 14 0.54 -4.04 15.96
CA GLY A 14 1.01 -5.41 16.08
C GLY A 14 2.48 -5.49 16.47
N VAL A 15 2.80 -6.49 17.27
CA VAL A 15 4.19 -6.87 17.61
C VAL A 15 4.38 -8.31 17.18
N SER A 16 5.50 -8.59 16.53
CA SER A 16 5.90 -9.94 16.16
C SER A 16 7.30 -10.18 16.68
N GLN A 17 7.53 -11.37 17.21
CA GLN A 17 8.84 -11.81 17.66
C GLN A 17 9.14 -13.17 17.05
N GLY A 18 10.30 -13.29 16.43
CA GLY A 18 10.84 -14.56 15.98
C GLY A 18 11.23 -15.44 17.18
N LEU A 19 11.01 -16.73 17.06
CA LEU A 19 11.37 -17.72 18.05
C LEU A 19 12.25 -18.78 17.38
N ASP A 20 13.21 -19.29 18.13
CA ASP A 20 14.13 -20.33 17.70
C ASP A 20 13.72 -21.76 18.20
N TRP A 21 12.41 -21.95 18.42
CA TRP A 21 11.83 -23.19 18.87
C TRP A 21 11.42 -24.13 17.72
N PHE A 22 11.21 -25.41 18.03
CA PHE A 22 10.66 -26.41 17.09
C PHE A 22 11.49 -26.63 15.81
N GLY A 23 12.84 -26.53 15.91
CA GLY A 23 13.72 -26.75 14.76
C GLY A 23 13.86 -25.58 13.82
N ALA A 24 13.47 -24.35 14.24
CA ALA A 24 13.83 -23.11 13.55
C ALA A 24 15.35 -22.93 13.53
N ASP A 25 15.88 -22.29 12.50
CA ASP A 25 17.30 -22.03 12.35
C ASP A 25 17.89 -21.35 13.59
N HIS A 26 19.02 -21.86 14.03
CA HIS A 26 19.82 -21.27 15.09
C HIS A 26 20.71 -20.18 14.47
N GLU A 27 21.50 -19.53 15.25
CA GLU A 27 22.31 -18.35 14.98
C GLU A 27 22.81 -18.17 13.52
N PRO A 28 22.75 -16.95 12.95
CA PRO A 28 23.27 -16.71 11.63
C PRO A 28 24.78 -16.96 11.56
N LEU A 29 25.21 -17.68 10.53
CA LEU A 29 26.62 -17.98 10.26
C LEU A 29 27.45 -16.75 9.86
N VAL A 30 26.79 -15.60 9.61
CA VAL A 30 27.40 -14.34 9.14
C VAL A 30 26.82 -13.16 9.94
N SER A 31 27.66 -12.22 10.32
CA SER A 31 27.34 -11.10 11.24
C SER A 31 26.19 -10.18 10.78
N ASN A 32 25.81 -10.19 9.51
CA ASN A 32 24.71 -9.39 8.94
C ASN A 32 23.52 -10.26 8.44
N ALA A 33 23.53 -11.55 8.74
CA ALA A 33 22.41 -12.42 8.38
C ALA A 33 21.17 -12.10 9.23
N PRO A 34 19.97 -12.34 8.70
CA PRO A 34 18.73 -12.18 9.46
C PRO A 34 18.75 -13.04 10.72
N HIS A 35 18.37 -12.44 11.84
CA HIS A 35 18.36 -13.14 13.12
C HIS A 35 17.02 -13.84 13.33
N PRO A 36 16.99 -15.13 13.77
CA PRO A 36 15.73 -15.84 14.02
C PRO A 36 14.92 -15.22 15.17
N ARG A 37 15.57 -14.57 16.13
CA ARG A 37 14.96 -13.88 17.27
C ARG A 37 14.74 -12.39 17.01
N PHE A 38 14.20 -12.03 15.84
CA PHE A 38 13.89 -10.63 15.53
C PHE A 38 12.67 -10.13 16.31
N ARG A 39 12.58 -8.80 16.45
CA ARG A 39 11.37 -8.08 16.90
C ARG A 39 10.91 -7.14 15.82
N LYS A 40 9.61 -7.12 15.59
CA LYS A 40 8.97 -6.29 14.57
C LYS A 40 7.70 -5.66 15.12
N TYR A 41 7.57 -4.36 14.90
CA TYR A 41 6.41 -3.55 15.25
C TYR A 41 5.73 -3.11 13.97
N ARG A 42 4.40 -3.24 13.92
CA ARG A 42 3.59 -2.79 12.79
C ARG A 42 2.47 -1.89 13.27
N ALA A 43 2.19 -0.85 12.49
CA ALA A 43 1.00 -0.02 12.67
C ALA A 43 0.34 0.19 11.31
N ASN A 44 -0.98 0.10 11.28
CA ASN A 44 -1.79 0.46 10.12
C ASN A 44 -2.83 1.47 10.58
N LEU A 45 -3.00 2.54 9.82
CA LEU A 45 -4.01 3.56 10.03
C LEU A 45 -4.76 3.79 8.72
N LEU A 46 -6.05 3.54 8.74
CA LEU A 46 -6.96 3.79 7.62
C LEU A 46 -7.93 4.91 8.00
N ARG A 47 -8.07 5.88 7.11
CA ARG A 47 -9.08 6.94 7.17
C ARG A 47 -9.94 6.91 5.91
N LEU A 48 -11.25 6.87 6.11
CA LEU A 48 -12.24 7.04 5.04
C LEU A 48 -13.04 8.31 5.33
N SER A 49 -13.00 9.27 4.42
CA SER A 49 -13.76 10.52 4.51
C SER A 49 -14.67 10.65 3.29
N HIS A 50 -15.83 11.26 3.48
CA HIS A 50 -16.81 11.46 2.42
C HIS A 50 -17.17 12.95 2.35
N GLY A 51 -17.50 13.42 1.16
CA GLY A 51 -18.09 14.74 0.97
C GLY A 51 -19.42 14.84 1.71
N ARG A 52 -19.65 16.00 2.32
CA ARG A 52 -20.89 16.26 3.06
C ARG A 52 -22.04 16.67 2.13
N ASP A 53 -21.72 17.14 0.95
CA ASP A 53 -22.70 17.55 -0.04
C ASP A 53 -23.20 16.32 -0.82
N PRO A 54 -24.49 15.98 -0.73
CA PRO A 54 -25.08 14.89 -1.52
C PRO A 54 -24.97 15.09 -3.03
N ALA A 55 -24.90 16.33 -3.51
CA ALA A 55 -24.70 16.64 -4.93
C ALA A 55 -23.26 16.40 -5.39
N TRP A 56 -22.32 16.30 -4.44
CA TRP A 56 -20.90 16.10 -4.69
C TRP A 56 -20.30 15.03 -3.78
N PRO A 57 -20.68 13.75 -3.90
CA PRO A 57 -20.37 12.67 -2.97
C PRO A 57 -18.96 12.10 -3.20
N TRP A 58 -17.93 12.92 -3.07
CA TRP A 58 -16.56 12.43 -3.15
C TRP A 58 -16.20 11.54 -1.96
N ARG A 59 -15.25 10.65 -2.16
CA ARG A 59 -14.67 9.76 -1.15
C ARG A 59 -13.16 9.89 -1.18
N TRP A 60 -12.56 10.10 -0.03
CA TRP A 60 -11.12 10.05 0.16
C TRP A 60 -10.76 8.89 1.09
N GLN A 61 -9.89 8.02 0.61
CA GLN A 61 -9.28 6.94 1.37
C GLN A 61 -7.80 7.26 1.54
N SER A 62 -7.33 7.27 2.80
CA SER A 62 -5.93 7.44 3.16
C SER A 62 -5.51 6.28 4.05
N GLU A 63 -4.45 5.60 3.68
CA GLU A 63 -3.92 4.44 4.39
C GLU A 63 -2.44 4.63 4.65
N LEU A 64 -2.04 4.52 5.92
CA LEU A 64 -0.66 4.58 6.36
C LEU A 64 -0.28 3.23 6.98
N ASN A 65 0.70 2.57 6.37
CA ASN A 65 1.30 1.32 6.85
C ASN A 65 2.71 1.62 7.34
N LEU A 66 3.00 1.25 8.57
CA LEU A 66 4.29 1.42 9.22
C LEU A 66 4.83 0.06 9.66
N GLN A 67 6.11 -0.15 9.46
CA GLN A 67 6.86 -1.25 10.04
C GLN A 67 8.17 -0.71 10.62
N TYR A 68 8.53 -1.17 11.80
CA TYR A 68 9.81 -0.89 12.43
C TYR A 68 10.39 -2.18 13.02
N SER A 69 11.66 -2.42 12.74
CA SER A 69 12.44 -3.49 13.38
C SER A 69 13.82 -2.96 13.78
N PRO A 70 14.25 -3.16 15.01
CA PRO A 70 15.64 -2.92 15.40
C PRO A 70 16.59 -3.99 14.86
N ASP A 71 16.06 -5.12 14.39
CA ASP A 71 16.81 -6.30 13.97
C ASP A 71 16.77 -6.45 12.45
N SER A 72 17.77 -7.09 11.86
CA SER A 72 17.74 -7.52 10.47
C SER A 72 16.70 -8.63 10.30
N LEU A 73 15.73 -8.41 9.40
CA LEU A 73 14.61 -9.32 9.19
C LEU A 73 14.87 -10.32 8.07
N PRO A 74 14.40 -11.56 8.21
CA PRO A 74 14.25 -12.47 7.08
C PRO A 74 13.42 -11.83 5.96
N ALA A 75 13.69 -12.17 4.70
CA ALA A 75 13.04 -11.56 3.54
C ALA A 75 11.51 -11.64 3.61
N VAL A 76 10.97 -12.74 4.11
CA VAL A 76 9.51 -12.96 4.28
C VAL A 76 8.86 -12.05 5.34
N GLU A 77 9.67 -11.46 6.22
CA GLU A 77 9.22 -10.58 7.30
C GLU A 77 9.43 -9.09 6.97
N GLN A 78 10.14 -8.80 5.89
CA GLN A 78 10.38 -7.44 5.43
C GLN A 78 9.11 -6.81 4.86
N GLN A 79 8.98 -5.49 5.00
CA GLN A 79 7.93 -4.73 4.36
C GLN A 79 8.29 -4.48 2.89
N LEU A 80 7.44 -4.93 1.98
CA LEU A 80 7.55 -4.62 0.57
C LEU A 80 7.03 -3.19 0.29
N LEU A 81 7.80 -2.38 -0.45
CA LEU A 81 7.41 -1.03 -0.85
C LEU A 81 6.81 -0.99 -2.26
N SER A 82 7.35 -1.78 -3.15
CA SER A 82 7.01 -1.80 -4.56
C SER A 82 6.04 -2.95 -4.84
N ASP A 83 4.76 -2.66 -4.73
CA ASP A 83 3.70 -3.61 -5.03
C ASP A 83 2.37 -2.85 -5.21
N ASN A 84 1.40 -3.51 -5.81
CA ASN A 84 0.05 -3.01 -5.95
C ASN A 84 -0.65 -2.76 -4.59
N SER A 85 -0.25 -3.50 -3.55
CA SER A 85 -0.68 -3.31 -2.17
C SER A 85 0.11 -2.24 -1.40
N ALA A 86 1.22 -1.76 -1.95
CA ALA A 86 2.10 -0.76 -1.36
C ALA A 86 2.14 0.51 -2.23
N VAL A 87 3.29 0.86 -2.83
CA VAL A 87 3.40 2.00 -3.75
C VAL A 87 3.09 1.54 -5.16
N ARG A 88 1.97 1.99 -5.71
CA ARG A 88 1.53 1.63 -7.07
C ARG A 88 2.45 2.20 -8.14
N GLY A 89 2.47 1.55 -9.29
CA GLY A 89 3.25 1.98 -10.46
C GLY A 89 4.62 1.30 -10.59
N PHE A 90 5.01 0.46 -9.63
CA PHE A 90 6.23 -0.32 -9.66
C PHE A 90 5.89 -1.81 -9.79
N ARG A 91 6.27 -2.42 -10.91
CA ARG A 91 5.99 -3.82 -11.22
C ARG A 91 7.24 -4.69 -11.26
N GLN A 92 8.36 -4.13 -11.69
CA GLN A 92 9.63 -4.84 -11.85
C GLN A 92 10.63 -4.50 -10.74
N LEU A 93 10.57 -3.27 -10.22
CA LEU A 93 11.43 -2.87 -9.12
C LEU A 93 10.94 -3.48 -7.81
N SER A 94 11.71 -4.38 -7.22
CA SER A 94 11.44 -4.93 -5.91
C SER A 94 12.24 -4.19 -4.83
N VAL A 95 11.54 -3.54 -3.92
CA VAL A 95 12.10 -2.80 -2.79
C VAL A 95 11.44 -3.28 -1.52
N ALA A 96 12.26 -3.80 -0.61
CA ALA A 96 11.80 -4.27 0.69
C ALA A 96 12.75 -3.82 1.80
N GLY A 97 12.30 -3.83 3.04
CA GLY A 97 13.15 -3.48 4.17
C GLY A 97 12.59 -3.89 5.53
N ALA A 98 13.48 -3.89 6.52
CA ALA A 98 13.14 -4.20 7.90
C ALA A 98 12.29 -3.09 8.53
N SER A 99 12.56 -1.83 8.16
CA SER A 99 11.79 -0.68 8.64
C SER A 99 11.30 0.13 7.44
N GLY A 100 10.06 0.61 7.49
CA GLY A 100 9.50 1.39 6.41
C GLY A 100 8.14 2.00 6.71
N ALA A 101 7.70 2.84 5.79
CA ALA A 101 6.40 3.47 5.79
C ALA A 101 5.84 3.53 4.37
N VAL A 102 4.57 3.21 4.21
CA VAL A 102 3.83 3.38 2.96
C VAL A 102 2.58 4.20 3.26
N TRP A 103 2.44 5.32 2.58
CA TRP A 103 1.26 6.17 2.66
C TRP A 103 0.56 6.21 1.31
N ARG A 104 -0.65 5.70 1.26
CA ARG A 104 -1.49 5.60 0.07
C ARG A 104 -2.67 6.55 0.19
N ASN A 105 -2.97 7.22 -0.90
CA ASN A 105 -4.12 8.11 -0.97
C ASN A 105 -4.89 7.87 -2.26
N THR A 106 -6.21 7.82 -2.16
CA THR A 106 -7.11 7.72 -3.30
C THR A 106 -8.32 8.60 -3.07
N VAL A 107 -8.60 9.45 -4.03
CA VAL A 107 -9.84 10.23 -4.10
C VAL A 107 -10.68 9.65 -5.23
N SER A 108 -11.95 9.45 -4.96
CA SER A 108 -12.91 8.95 -5.95
C SER A 108 -14.24 9.66 -5.82
N GLN A 109 -15.00 9.73 -6.93
CA GLN A 109 -16.30 10.38 -6.95
C GLN A 109 -17.23 9.60 -7.88
N PRO A 110 -18.40 9.13 -7.38
CA PRO A 110 -19.41 8.58 -8.27
C PRO A 110 -19.95 9.69 -9.18
N LEU A 111 -20.03 9.40 -10.47
CA LEU A 111 -20.62 10.32 -11.42
C LEU A 111 -22.14 10.24 -11.34
N PRO A 112 -22.85 11.38 -11.37
CA PRO A 112 -24.31 11.45 -11.35
C PRO A 112 -24.89 11.11 -12.74
N LEU A 113 -24.62 9.90 -13.22
CA LEU A 113 -25.11 9.41 -14.50
C LEU A 113 -26.28 8.46 -14.27
N ASP A 114 -27.36 8.66 -15.00
CA ASP A 114 -28.48 7.72 -15.03
C ASP A 114 -28.12 6.53 -15.91
N LEU A 115 -27.38 5.58 -15.32
CA LEU A 115 -26.94 4.39 -16.01
C LEU A 115 -27.90 3.21 -15.78
N PRO A 116 -28.08 2.35 -16.81
CA PRO A 116 -28.98 1.21 -16.69
C PRO A 116 -28.65 0.30 -15.50
N ARG A 117 -29.67 -0.31 -14.89
CA ARG A 117 -29.53 -1.36 -13.85
C ARG A 117 -28.81 -0.93 -12.56
N GLY A 118 -28.80 0.37 -12.24
CA GLY A 118 -28.11 0.87 -11.04
C GLY A 118 -26.58 0.78 -11.10
N LEU A 119 -26.02 0.75 -12.30
CA LEU A 119 -24.60 0.80 -12.54
C LEU A 119 -24.04 2.16 -12.07
N ILE A 120 -22.96 2.12 -11.29
CA ILE A 120 -22.28 3.31 -10.78
C ILE A 120 -20.90 3.40 -11.41
N LEU A 121 -20.62 4.52 -12.05
CA LEU A 121 -19.31 4.85 -12.61
C LEU A 121 -18.58 5.79 -11.65
N ARG A 122 -17.35 5.40 -11.25
CA ARG A 122 -16.56 6.15 -10.27
C ARG A 122 -15.12 6.33 -10.75
N PRO A 123 -14.76 7.49 -11.31
CA PRO A 123 -13.38 7.86 -11.53
C PRO A 123 -12.63 7.97 -10.21
N GLN A 124 -11.34 7.61 -10.24
CA GLN A 124 -10.46 7.67 -9.09
C GLN A 124 -9.07 8.16 -9.48
N LEU A 125 -8.45 8.90 -8.56
CA LEU A 125 -7.08 9.38 -8.67
C LEU A 125 -6.38 9.13 -7.35
N GLY A 126 -5.10 8.80 -7.40
CA GLY A 126 -4.33 8.63 -6.18
C GLY A 126 -2.84 8.80 -6.36
N MET A 127 -2.19 8.98 -5.23
CA MET A 127 -0.75 9.10 -5.10
C MET A 127 -0.28 8.36 -3.86
N ASP A 128 0.80 7.62 -4.01
CA ASP A 128 1.41 6.81 -2.96
C ASP A 128 2.85 7.22 -2.76
N VAL A 129 3.28 7.20 -1.50
CA VAL A 129 4.66 7.47 -1.11
C VAL A 129 5.13 6.34 -0.22
N GLY A 130 6.31 5.80 -0.52
CA GLY A 130 6.96 4.76 0.26
C GLY A 130 8.38 5.15 0.69
N TRP A 131 8.74 4.74 1.88
CA TRP A 131 10.08 4.86 2.42
C TRP A 131 10.46 3.55 3.11
N SER A 132 11.70 3.09 2.92
CA SER A 132 12.20 1.86 3.56
C SER A 132 13.70 1.94 3.82
N LYS A 133 14.13 1.21 4.84
CA LYS A 133 15.52 0.84 5.09
C LYS A 133 15.65 -0.66 5.22
N PHE A 134 16.63 -1.23 4.54
CA PHE A 134 16.92 -2.66 4.62
C PHE A 134 17.39 -3.03 6.04
N ASP A 135 18.34 -2.26 6.58
CA ASP A 135 18.85 -2.35 7.95
C ASP A 135 19.20 -0.95 8.48
N HIS A 136 19.74 -0.85 9.70
CA HIS A 136 20.11 0.42 10.32
C HIS A 136 21.26 1.15 9.59
N GLY A 137 22.16 0.44 8.89
CA GLY A 137 23.28 0.99 8.16
C GLY A 137 22.99 1.34 6.72
N SER A 138 21.91 0.85 6.15
CA SER A 138 21.60 1.03 4.73
C SER A 138 21.02 2.42 4.41
N ALA A 139 21.27 2.87 3.18
CA ALA A 139 20.65 4.07 2.66
C ALA A 139 19.14 3.89 2.55
N ALA A 140 18.39 4.94 2.89
CA ALA A 140 16.94 4.91 2.77
C ALA A 140 16.51 4.88 1.29
N GLN A 141 15.59 3.99 0.97
CA GLN A 141 14.95 3.90 -0.33
C GLN A 141 13.61 4.66 -0.28
N ARG A 142 13.30 5.38 -1.36
CA ARG A 142 12.07 6.18 -1.47
C ARG A 142 11.41 5.97 -2.81
N LEU A 143 10.13 5.69 -2.80
CA LEU A 143 9.30 5.50 -3.99
C LEU A 143 8.13 6.47 -3.95
N VAL A 144 7.75 6.98 -5.12
CA VAL A 144 6.52 7.74 -5.33
C VAL A 144 5.83 7.20 -6.57
N GLY A 145 4.57 6.87 -6.44
CA GLY A 145 3.73 6.40 -7.53
C GLY A 145 2.42 7.14 -7.59
N ALA A 146 1.78 7.12 -8.75
CA ALA A 146 0.45 7.65 -8.95
C ALA A 146 -0.41 6.69 -9.75
N HIS A 147 -1.73 6.83 -9.61
CA HIS A 147 -2.69 6.11 -10.42
C HIS A 147 -3.88 6.97 -10.81
N ALA A 148 -4.48 6.61 -11.92
CA ALA A 148 -5.77 7.14 -12.38
C ALA A 148 -6.60 5.97 -12.88
N GLY A 149 -7.83 5.84 -12.38
CA GLY A 149 -8.65 4.69 -12.68
C GLY A 149 -10.13 5.03 -12.82
N LEU A 150 -10.86 4.03 -13.27
CA LEU A 150 -12.29 4.04 -13.43
C LEU A 150 -12.87 2.76 -12.83
N GLU A 151 -13.70 2.91 -11.82
CA GLU A 151 -14.45 1.81 -11.22
C GLU A 151 -15.87 1.81 -11.77
N LEU A 152 -16.31 0.64 -12.20
CA LEU A 152 -17.66 0.36 -12.61
C LEU A 152 -18.23 -0.65 -11.61
N SER A 153 -19.25 -0.26 -10.85
CA SER A 153 -19.86 -1.14 -9.85
C SER A 153 -21.33 -1.38 -10.12
N LEU A 154 -21.73 -2.63 -10.01
CA LEU A 154 -23.08 -3.15 -10.01
C LEU A 154 -23.27 -3.86 -8.67
N SER A 155 -24.53 -4.14 -8.25
CA SER A 155 -24.84 -4.73 -6.94
C SER A 155 -23.86 -5.81 -6.48
N ASP A 156 -23.53 -6.76 -7.36
CA ASP A 156 -22.76 -7.96 -7.02
C ASP A 156 -21.41 -8.05 -7.74
N SER A 157 -21.05 -7.03 -8.52
CA SER A 157 -19.78 -7.02 -9.24
C SER A 157 -19.15 -5.65 -9.30
N ARG A 158 -17.82 -5.63 -9.34
CA ARG A 158 -17.02 -4.43 -9.50
C ARG A 158 -15.91 -4.69 -10.49
N LEU A 159 -15.84 -3.84 -11.51
CA LEU A 159 -14.78 -3.84 -12.51
C LEU A 159 -13.98 -2.54 -12.33
N THR A 160 -12.67 -2.65 -12.17
CA THR A 160 -11.76 -1.51 -12.06
C THR A 160 -10.74 -1.56 -13.17
N LEU A 161 -10.61 -0.48 -13.92
CA LEU A 161 -9.54 -0.25 -14.88
C LEU A 161 -8.66 0.88 -14.32
N ASP A 162 -7.38 0.59 -14.06
CA ASP A 162 -6.48 1.49 -13.37
C ASP A 162 -5.17 1.66 -14.15
N TYR A 163 -4.79 2.89 -14.48
CA TYR A 163 -3.49 3.22 -15.02
C TYR A 163 -2.56 3.61 -13.89
N GLN A 164 -1.46 2.90 -13.75
CA GLN A 164 -0.47 3.11 -12.68
C GLN A 164 0.87 3.52 -13.27
N ARG A 165 1.56 4.45 -12.59
CA ARG A 165 2.85 4.97 -13.04
C ARG A 165 3.78 5.27 -11.88
N ALA A 166 5.04 4.80 -12.00
CA ALA A 166 6.14 5.22 -11.17
C ALA A 166 6.51 6.69 -11.45
N LEU A 167 6.56 7.52 -10.43
CA LEU A 167 6.92 8.94 -10.55
C LEU A 167 8.34 9.21 -10.09
N HIS A 168 8.78 8.53 -9.03
CA HIS A 168 10.12 8.70 -8.46
C HIS A 168 10.59 7.44 -7.73
N ALA A 169 11.87 7.12 -7.92
CA ALA A 169 12.60 6.17 -7.11
C ALA A 169 14.03 6.72 -6.93
N ASN A 170 14.54 6.84 -5.70
CA ASN A 170 15.88 7.37 -5.47
C ASN A 170 16.99 6.36 -5.79
N THR A 171 16.64 5.10 -5.97
CA THR A 171 17.56 4.00 -6.32
C THR A 171 17.72 3.82 -7.83
N VAL A 172 16.89 4.47 -8.64
CA VAL A 172 16.87 4.32 -10.10
C VAL A 172 16.90 5.71 -10.74
N HIS A 173 17.74 5.89 -11.76
CA HIS A 173 17.74 7.12 -12.54
C HIS A 173 16.40 7.33 -13.25
N ARG A 174 15.95 8.58 -13.33
CA ARG A 174 14.64 8.97 -13.88
C ARG A 174 14.34 8.38 -15.27
N HIS A 175 15.36 8.19 -16.09
CA HIS A 175 15.26 7.60 -17.43
C HIS A 175 15.04 6.08 -17.43
N HIS A 176 15.19 5.41 -16.30
CA HIS A 176 14.98 3.97 -16.12
C HIS A 176 13.78 3.65 -15.22
N LEU A 177 12.95 4.66 -14.90
CA LEU A 177 11.68 4.39 -14.24
C LEU A 177 10.79 3.57 -15.16
N GLU A 178 10.07 2.65 -14.56
CA GLU A 178 9.13 1.79 -15.28
C GLU A 178 8.09 2.62 -16.04
N ALA A 179 7.78 2.17 -17.26
CA ALA A 179 6.66 2.70 -18.00
C ALA A 179 5.35 2.41 -17.26
N GLY A 180 4.39 3.34 -17.34
CA GLY A 180 3.08 3.12 -16.78
C GLY A 180 2.40 1.90 -17.42
N TYR A 181 1.53 1.24 -16.67
CA TYR A 181 0.79 0.07 -17.12
C TYR A 181 -0.68 0.14 -16.70
N TRP A 182 -1.50 -0.63 -17.40
CA TRP A 182 -2.90 -0.80 -17.10
C TRP A 182 -3.11 -2.05 -16.26
N LEU A 183 -3.96 -1.93 -15.24
CA LEU A 183 -4.44 -3.03 -14.42
C LEU A 183 -5.95 -3.11 -14.58
N LEU A 184 -6.45 -4.31 -14.92
CA LEU A 184 -7.87 -4.62 -14.92
C LEU A 184 -8.16 -5.60 -13.78
N GLU A 185 -9.06 -5.24 -12.90
CA GLU A 185 -9.49 -6.06 -11.78
C GLU A 185 -11.00 -6.26 -11.85
N TRP A 186 -11.45 -7.50 -11.70
CA TRP A 186 -12.86 -7.84 -11.64
C TRP A 186 -13.14 -8.64 -10.38
N VAL A 187 -14.04 -8.12 -9.55
CA VAL A 187 -14.47 -8.74 -8.28
C VAL A 187 -15.94 -9.10 -8.40
N LEU A 188 -16.26 -10.35 -8.09
CA LEU A 188 -17.62 -10.86 -7.97
C LEU A 188 -17.88 -11.16 -6.49
N ASN A 189 -18.96 -10.63 -5.94
CA ASN A 189 -19.47 -10.96 -4.62
C ASN A 189 -20.60 -11.97 -4.81
N ILE A 190 -20.34 -13.22 -4.46
CA ILE A 190 -21.31 -14.34 -4.55
C ILE A 190 -21.99 -14.53 -3.20
#